data_5f8816ea98f01c53d88710892275cb7f
#
_entry.id   5f8816ea98f01c53d88710892275cb7f
#
_cell.length_a   1.000
_cell.length_b   1.000
_cell.length_c   1.000
_cell.angle_alpha   90.00
_cell.angle_beta   90.00
_cell.angle_gamma   90.00
#
_symmetry.space_group_name_H-M   'P 1'
#
loop_
_entity.id
_entity.type
_entity.pdbx_description
1 polymer ?
#
loop_
_entity_poly.entity_id
_entity_poly.type
_entity_poly.pdbx_seq_one_letter_code
_entity_poly.pdbx_strand_id
1 'polypeptide(L)'
;LFRHPRFRINLVRSETVAAMVRTGLVRLLSERLDAIRGARVGLMCHGASVDSNLRYAFDLLLAAGVDVRFILAPEHGIFGEIPYMKRVDDFRLQPADIPVVSLYKDTADHLRPPAGLLESIDVLICDVQDVGSRYYTYVATMAMLMEACGGTSVRFIVLDRPNPIGLSRVEGNICIPEIRSFVSYIGLPSRHALTAAEIASYYRQTAGLDLDLELVACDGLDRQMTWCDTGLPFVPPSPNIPDAATALVYTGMCLLEGTNLSEGRGTASPFLFAGAPWIADPWRFADLLAAADLPGVLFRPVRFTPRFDKHADVSCGGVHLVVSDPKRFNSLLTGMTIVATAATTWPDRFALRTDAYEFIRDIPALDLLLGDRHSADALLQGVPPRDVLAAMESGLNDWTTTVAPHLLYTASLGGAR
;
A
#
# COMPACT_ATOMS: atom_id res chain seq x y z
N LEU A 1 26.45 -33.64 45.01
CA LEU A 1 24.98 -33.79 44.89
C LEU A 1 24.35 -32.40 44.81
N PHE A 2 24.29 -31.79 43.62
CA PHE A 2 23.58 -30.53 43.39
C PHE A 2 22.15 -30.86 42.92
N ARG A 3 21.15 -30.53 43.75
CA ARG A 3 19.73 -30.57 43.38
C ARG A 3 19.40 -29.29 42.58
N HIS A 4 19.07 -29.43 41.29
CA HIS A 4 18.52 -28.35 40.50
C HIS A 4 17.08 -28.02 40.95
N PRO A 5 16.70 -26.75 41.18
CA PRO A 5 15.32 -26.37 41.40
C PRO A 5 14.53 -26.57 40.09
N ARG A 6 13.45 -27.34 40.16
CA ARG A 6 12.49 -27.46 39.05
C ARG A 6 11.70 -26.15 38.97
N PHE A 7 12.01 -25.32 37.98
CA PHE A 7 11.13 -24.21 37.60
C PHE A 7 9.83 -24.80 37.04
N ARG A 8 8.73 -24.67 37.78
CA ARG A 8 7.38 -24.85 37.23
C ARG A 8 7.08 -23.57 36.41
N ILE A 9 7.11 -23.69 35.10
CA ILE A 9 6.53 -22.68 34.21
C ILE A 9 5.01 -22.87 34.39
N ASN A 10 4.37 -21.93 35.11
CA ASN A 10 2.93 -21.76 35.06
C ASN A 10 2.61 -21.20 33.68
N LEU A 11 2.23 -22.07 32.75
CA LEU A 11 1.53 -21.64 31.53
C LEU A 11 0.23 -20.99 31.99
N VAL A 12 0.24 -19.66 32.01
CA VAL A 12 -0.98 -18.87 32.05
C VAL A 12 -1.78 -19.36 30.84
N ARG A 13 -2.91 -20.02 31.09
CA ARG A 13 -3.85 -20.39 30.03
C ARG A 13 -4.23 -19.10 29.34
N SER A 14 -3.88 -19.00 28.06
CA SER A 14 -4.18 -17.87 27.20
C SER A 14 -5.67 -17.60 27.24
N GLU A 15 -5.98 -16.33 27.38
CA GLU A 15 -7.19 -15.69 26.86
C GLU A 15 -7.54 -16.30 25.50
N THR A 16 -8.82 -16.50 25.25
CA THR A 16 -9.36 -17.00 23.98
C THR A 16 -8.60 -16.40 22.82
N VAL A 17 -7.83 -17.22 22.11
CA VAL A 17 -7.21 -16.80 20.84
C VAL A 17 -8.35 -16.34 19.95
N ALA A 18 -8.41 -15.05 19.67
CA ALA A 18 -9.39 -14.51 18.72
C ALA A 18 -9.27 -15.33 17.43
N ALA A 19 -10.39 -15.72 16.85
CA ALA A 19 -10.38 -16.50 15.62
C ALA A 19 -9.64 -15.67 14.55
N MET A 20 -8.64 -16.29 13.92
CA MET A 20 -7.86 -15.66 12.85
C MET A 20 -8.78 -15.26 11.69
N VAL A 21 -8.59 -14.07 11.13
CA VAL A 21 -9.32 -13.61 9.94
C VAL A 21 -9.07 -14.58 8.78
N ARG A 22 -10.14 -14.96 8.10
CA ARG A 22 -10.09 -15.80 6.90
C ARG A 22 -10.14 -14.88 5.67
N THR A 23 -9.06 -14.85 4.89
CA THR A 23 -8.98 -14.04 3.66
C THR A 23 -9.91 -14.55 2.56
N GLY A 24 -10.20 -13.73 1.56
CA GLY A 24 -10.97 -14.12 0.38
C GLY A 24 -10.41 -15.35 -0.31
N LEU A 25 -9.08 -15.52 -0.37
CA LEU A 25 -8.43 -16.72 -0.91
C LEU A 25 -8.85 -18.00 -0.15
N VAL A 26 -8.76 -17.96 1.17
CA VAL A 26 -9.14 -19.12 2.02
C VAL A 26 -10.62 -19.44 1.85
N ARG A 27 -11.47 -18.44 1.76
CA ARG A 27 -12.92 -18.60 1.58
C ARG A 27 -13.29 -19.11 0.18
N LEU A 28 -12.62 -18.61 -0.87
CA LEU A 28 -12.82 -19.16 -2.23
C LEU A 28 -12.55 -20.67 -2.24
N LEU A 29 -11.41 -21.10 -1.71
CA LEU A 29 -10.97 -22.49 -1.73
C LEU A 29 -11.85 -23.42 -0.88
N SER A 30 -12.36 -22.94 0.26
CA SER A 30 -13.12 -23.78 1.20
C SER A 30 -14.63 -23.74 1.01
N GLU A 31 -15.18 -22.67 0.42
CA GLU A 31 -16.63 -22.42 0.37
C GLU A 31 -17.18 -22.21 -1.03
N ARG A 32 -16.35 -21.77 -1.99
CA ARG A 32 -16.80 -21.28 -3.30
C ARG A 32 -16.04 -21.83 -4.50
N LEU A 33 -15.26 -22.87 -4.30
CA LEU A 33 -14.45 -23.47 -5.39
C LEU A 33 -15.33 -23.90 -6.58
N ASP A 34 -16.55 -24.34 -6.32
CA ASP A 34 -17.50 -24.71 -7.36
C ASP A 34 -17.87 -23.56 -8.31
N ALA A 35 -17.76 -22.30 -7.84
CA ALA A 35 -18.06 -21.12 -8.67
C ALA A 35 -17.06 -20.91 -9.83
N ILE A 36 -15.87 -21.50 -9.73
CA ILE A 36 -14.82 -21.43 -10.77
C ILE A 36 -14.48 -22.81 -11.35
N ARG A 37 -15.23 -23.84 -10.99
CA ARG A 37 -14.99 -25.21 -11.46
C ARG A 37 -15.15 -25.29 -12.99
N GLY A 38 -14.11 -25.77 -13.67
CA GLY A 38 -14.08 -25.94 -15.13
C GLY A 38 -13.93 -24.61 -15.91
N ALA A 39 -13.82 -23.47 -15.24
CA ALA A 39 -13.53 -22.21 -15.87
C ALA A 39 -12.03 -22.09 -16.19
N ARG A 40 -11.71 -21.40 -17.29
CA ARG A 40 -10.34 -20.96 -17.61
C ARG A 40 -10.05 -19.71 -16.80
N VAL A 41 -9.03 -19.75 -15.97
CA VAL A 41 -8.74 -18.70 -14.98
C VAL A 41 -7.46 -17.94 -15.31
N GLY A 42 -7.53 -16.60 -15.36
CA GLY A 42 -6.39 -15.71 -15.20
C GLY A 42 -6.25 -15.33 -13.72
N LEU A 43 -5.05 -15.14 -13.23
CA LEU A 43 -4.79 -14.77 -11.84
C LEU A 43 -3.87 -13.55 -11.77
N MET A 44 -4.33 -12.45 -11.16
CA MET A 44 -3.45 -11.37 -10.72
C MET A 44 -3.08 -11.62 -9.26
N CYS A 45 -1.79 -11.77 -8.98
CA CYS A 45 -1.26 -11.99 -7.63
C CYS A 45 0.19 -11.53 -7.51
N HIS A 46 0.69 -11.51 -6.28
CA HIS A 46 2.07 -11.15 -5.94
C HIS A 46 2.57 -11.92 -4.70
N GLY A 47 3.78 -11.62 -4.20
CA GLY A 47 4.45 -12.36 -3.13
C GLY A 47 3.67 -12.49 -1.81
N ALA A 48 2.77 -11.55 -1.51
CA ALA A 48 1.93 -11.62 -0.31
C ALA A 48 0.54 -12.25 -0.57
N SER A 49 0.28 -12.75 -1.78
CA SER A 49 -0.94 -13.51 -2.11
C SER A 49 -0.81 -14.94 -1.58
N VAL A 50 -0.89 -15.10 -0.27
CA VAL A 50 -0.70 -16.38 0.43
C VAL A 50 -1.85 -16.68 1.40
N ASP A 51 -1.98 -17.96 1.79
CA ASP A 51 -2.82 -18.37 2.93
C ASP A 51 -2.09 -18.18 4.27
N SER A 52 -2.75 -18.51 5.38
CA SER A 52 -2.17 -18.43 6.73
C SER A 52 -0.97 -19.37 6.97
N ASN A 53 -0.75 -20.33 6.08
CA ASN A 53 0.38 -21.25 6.10
C ASN A 53 1.48 -20.85 5.11
N LEU A 54 1.41 -19.61 4.57
CA LEU A 54 2.36 -19.03 3.63
C LEU A 54 2.43 -19.78 2.27
N ARG A 55 1.37 -20.48 1.88
CA ARG A 55 1.27 -21.13 0.57
C ARG A 55 0.72 -20.12 -0.44
N TYR A 56 1.35 -20.02 -1.59
CA TYR A 56 0.95 -19.08 -2.63
C TYR A 56 -0.42 -19.38 -3.21
N ALA A 57 -1.16 -18.33 -3.59
CA ALA A 57 -2.48 -18.43 -4.20
C ALA A 57 -2.45 -19.29 -5.47
N PHE A 58 -1.45 -19.13 -6.32
CA PHE A 58 -1.31 -19.93 -7.54
C PHE A 58 -1.09 -21.43 -7.25
N ASP A 59 -0.27 -21.78 -6.25
CA ASP A 59 -0.05 -23.18 -5.86
C ASP A 59 -1.34 -23.81 -5.31
N LEU A 60 -2.08 -23.05 -4.50
CA LEU A 60 -3.33 -23.52 -3.91
C LEU A 60 -4.42 -23.73 -4.96
N LEU A 61 -4.56 -22.83 -5.93
CA LEU A 61 -5.53 -22.96 -7.03
C LEU A 61 -5.18 -24.14 -7.92
N LEU A 62 -3.90 -24.32 -8.26
CA LEU A 62 -3.44 -25.48 -9.04
C LEU A 62 -3.69 -26.81 -8.31
N ALA A 63 -3.36 -26.88 -7.03
CA ALA A 63 -3.61 -28.06 -6.20
C ALA A 63 -5.10 -28.38 -6.06
N ALA A 64 -5.97 -27.36 -6.14
CA ALA A 64 -7.43 -27.51 -6.17
C ALA A 64 -7.98 -27.92 -7.57
N GLY A 65 -7.12 -28.08 -8.58
CA GLY A 65 -7.52 -28.49 -9.93
C GLY A 65 -8.11 -27.34 -10.79
N VAL A 66 -7.83 -26.09 -10.45
CA VAL A 66 -8.25 -24.92 -11.23
C VAL A 66 -7.38 -24.79 -12.48
N ASP A 67 -8.01 -24.54 -13.63
CA ASP A 67 -7.33 -24.33 -14.92
C ASP A 67 -6.76 -22.91 -15.02
N VAL A 68 -5.59 -22.68 -14.38
CA VAL A 68 -4.90 -21.38 -14.39
C VAL A 68 -4.14 -21.24 -15.71
N ARG A 69 -4.59 -20.32 -16.57
CA ARG A 69 -4.05 -20.09 -17.93
C ARG A 69 -2.82 -19.20 -17.93
N PHE A 70 -2.81 -18.19 -17.08
CA PHE A 70 -1.69 -17.25 -16.92
C PHE A 70 -1.78 -16.55 -15.57
N ILE A 71 -0.65 -15.96 -15.16
CA ILE A 71 -0.56 -15.08 -14.00
C ILE A 71 -0.19 -13.68 -14.50
N LEU A 72 -0.86 -12.66 -13.97
CA LEU A 72 -0.55 -11.25 -14.17
C LEU A 72 0.26 -10.74 -12.97
N ALA A 73 1.49 -10.30 -13.22
CA ALA A 73 2.38 -9.76 -12.21
C ALA A 73 2.28 -8.23 -12.18
N PRO A 74 1.89 -7.61 -11.05
CA PRO A 74 1.95 -6.16 -10.88
C PRO A 74 3.41 -5.68 -10.73
N GLU A 75 3.60 -4.40 -10.44
CA GLU A 75 4.88 -3.85 -10.00
C GLU A 75 5.52 -4.75 -8.93
N HIS A 76 6.82 -4.82 -8.88
CA HIS A 76 7.63 -5.72 -8.03
C HIS A 76 7.59 -7.22 -8.41
N GLY A 77 6.74 -7.66 -9.34
CA GLY A 77 6.66 -9.06 -9.77
C GLY A 77 5.89 -9.98 -8.81
N ILE A 78 5.70 -11.25 -9.21
CA ILE A 78 4.89 -12.21 -8.41
C ILE A 78 5.56 -12.63 -7.10
N PHE A 79 6.86 -12.41 -6.92
CA PHE A 79 7.59 -12.70 -5.69
C PHE A 79 7.87 -11.44 -4.85
N GLY A 80 7.59 -10.25 -5.39
CA GLY A 80 7.79 -8.98 -4.70
C GLY A 80 9.25 -8.60 -4.51
N GLU A 81 10.17 -9.08 -5.36
CA GLU A 81 11.62 -8.88 -5.21
C GLU A 81 12.19 -7.72 -6.03
N ILE A 82 11.45 -7.27 -7.05
CA ILE A 82 11.94 -6.20 -7.94
C ILE A 82 11.79 -4.83 -7.27
N PRO A 83 12.84 -3.99 -7.24
CA PRO A 83 12.76 -2.65 -6.68
C PRO A 83 11.74 -1.76 -7.41
N TYR A 84 11.24 -0.71 -6.73
CA TYR A 84 10.30 0.25 -7.29
C TYR A 84 10.82 0.92 -8.56
N MET A 85 9.92 1.26 -9.47
CA MET A 85 10.24 1.87 -10.78
C MET A 85 11.24 1.05 -11.60
N LYS A 86 11.32 -0.27 -11.39
CA LYS A 86 12.11 -1.18 -12.20
C LYS A 86 11.23 -2.12 -12.99
N ARG A 87 11.59 -2.30 -14.26
CA ARG A 87 10.92 -3.23 -15.16
C ARG A 87 10.86 -4.63 -14.56
N VAL A 88 9.69 -5.28 -14.72
CA VAL A 88 9.45 -6.68 -14.43
C VAL A 88 9.33 -7.44 -15.76
N ASP A 89 10.07 -8.52 -15.94
CA ASP A 89 10.04 -9.31 -17.16
C ASP A 89 9.01 -10.44 -17.11
N ASP A 90 8.52 -10.84 -18.30
CA ASP A 90 7.69 -12.02 -18.46
C ASP A 90 8.55 -13.29 -18.29
N PHE A 91 7.96 -14.35 -17.74
CA PHE A 91 8.60 -15.65 -17.63
C PHE A 91 7.57 -16.79 -17.56
N ARG A 92 8.03 -18.03 -17.40
CA ARG A 92 7.15 -19.18 -17.17
C ARG A 92 7.41 -19.78 -15.79
N LEU A 93 6.36 -19.87 -15.00
CA LEU A 93 6.43 -20.43 -13.64
C LEU A 93 6.56 -21.95 -13.71
N GLN A 94 7.68 -22.46 -13.19
CA GLN A 94 7.96 -23.88 -13.16
C GLN A 94 7.54 -24.50 -11.79
N PRO A 95 7.18 -25.78 -11.71
CA PRO A 95 7.12 -26.76 -12.79
C PRO A 95 5.81 -26.78 -13.59
N ALA A 96 4.82 -25.95 -13.24
CA ALA A 96 3.50 -25.95 -13.88
C ALA A 96 3.49 -25.37 -15.30
N ASP A 97 4.60 -24.76 -15.73
CA ASP A 97 4.79 -24.12 -17.04
C ASP A 97 3.74 -23.06 -17.37
N ILE A 98 3.31 -22.28 -16.37
CA ILE A 98 2.31 -21.22 -16.50
C ILE A 98 2.97 -19.92 -16.94
N PRO A 99 2.45 -19.24 -17.99
CA PRO A 99 2.93 -17.93 -18.37
C PRO A 99 2.70 -16.90 -17.26
N VAL A 100 3.75 -16.14 -16.89
CA VAL A 100 3.67 -14.95 -16.05
C VAL A 100 3.88 -13.74 -16.93
N VAL A 101 2.86 -12.91 -17.03
CA VAL A 101 2.85 -11.70 -17.85
C VAL A 101 2.95 -10.49 -16.94
N SER A 102 4.00 -9.70 -17.10
CA SER A 102 4.21 -8.50 -16.34
C SER A 102 3.31 -7.37 -16.80
N LEU A 103 2.67 -6.70 -15.84
CA LEU A 103 1.93 -5.45 -16.04
C LEU A 103 2.76 -4.21 -15.64
N TYR A 104 4.08 -4.36 -15.46
CA TYR A 104 4.96 -3.24 -15.13
C TYR A 104 6.26 -3.32 -15.92
N LYS A 105 6.32 -2.58 -17.04
CA LYS A 105 7.47 -2.55 -17.95
C LYS A 105 7.91 -1.11 -18.22
N ASP A 106 8.46 -0.85 -19.40
CA ASP A 106 9.13 0.42 -19.72
C ASP A 106 8.17 1.59 -19.99
N THR A 107 6.89 1.33 -20.29
CA THR A 107 5.90 2.37 -20.61
C THR A 107 4.56 2.12 -19.93
N ALA A 108 3.77 3.17 -19.75
CA ALA A 108 2.44 3.10 -19.15
C ALA A 108 1.45 2.19 -19.91
N ASP A 109 1.65 1.95 -21.21
CA ASP A 109 0.81 1.04 -21.99
C ASP A 109 0.87 -0.39 -21.47
N HIS A 110 1.99 -0.78 -20.86
CA HIS A 110 2.17 -2.11 -20.28
C HIS A 110 1.45 -2.31 -18.94
N LEU A 111 0.89 -1.27 -18.35
CA LEU A 111 0.04 -1.39 -17.16
C LEU A 111 -1.30 -2.09 -17.44
N ARG A 112 -1.61 -2.30 -18.72
CA ARG A 112 -2.80 -3.03 -19.19
C ARG A 112 -2.43 -4.41 -19.73
N PRO A 113 -3.33 -5.41 -19.66
CA PRO A 113 -3.06 -6.71 -20.21
C PRO A 113 -2.88 -6.63 -21.73
N PRO A 114 -2.00 -7.47 -22.34
CA PRO A 114 -1.87 -7.55 -23.78
C PRO A 114 -3.20 -7.83 -24.48
N ALA A 115 -3.37 -7.26 -25.67
CA ALA A 115 -4.56 -7.48 -26.49
C ALA A 115 -4.80 -8.98 -26.72
N GLY A 116 -6.06 -9.42 -26.62
CA GLY A 116 -6.46 -10.82 -26.82
C GLY A 116 -6.15 -11.75 -25.63
N LEU A 117 -5.37 -11.34 -24.64
CA LEU A 117 -5.05 -12.21 -23.51
C LEU A 117 -6.30 -12.64 -22.73
N LEU A 118 -7.23 -11.71 -22.50
CA LEU A 118 -8.47 -11.94 -21.76
C LEU A 118 -9.46 -12.84 -22.51
N GLU A 119 -9.36 -13.00 -23.83
CA GLU A 119 -10.19 -13.91 -24.63
C GLU A 119 -9.92 -15.40 -24.30
N SER A 120 -8.77 -15.67 -23.69
CA SER A 120 -8.37 -17.04 -23.33
C SER A 120 -8.95 -17.52 -22.00
N ILE A 121 -9.69 -16.67 -21.26
CA ILE A 121 -10.20 -16.96 -19.92
C ILE A 121 -11.71 -16.69 -19.81
N ASP A 122 -12.31 -17.29 -18.80
CA ASP A 122 -13.71 -17.08 -18.41
C ASP A 122 -13.79 -16.25 -17.11
N VAL A 123 -12.74 -16.33 -16.28
CA VAL A 123 -12.64 -15.67 -14.96
C VAL A 123 -11.28 -15.05 -14.80
N LEU A 124 -11.21 -13.79 -14.34
CA LEU A 124 -9.99 -13.16 -13.84
C LEU A 124 -10.10 -13.00 -12.32
N ILE A 125 -9.22 -13.67 -11.59
CA ILE A 125 -9.11 -13.55 -10.14
C ILE A 125 -8.06 -12.52 -9.80
N CYS A 126 -8.38 -11.60 -8.88
CA CYS A 126 -7.46 -10.62 -8.31
C CYS A 126 -7.27 -10.90 -6.82
N ASP A 127 -6.05 -11.25 -6.41
CA ASP A 127 -5.64 -11.50 -5.04
C ASP A 127 -4.44 -10.64 -4.69
N VAL A 128 -4.66 -9.44 -4.16
CA VAL A 128 -3.61 -8.47 -3.87
C VAL A 128 -3.65 -7.99 -2.43
N GLN A 129 -2.48 -7.83 -1.82
CA GLN A 129 -2.31 -7.19 -0.53
C GLN A 129 -1.98 -5.72 -0.72
N ASP A 130 -2.95 -4.86 -0.53
CA ASP A 130 -2.77 -3.42 -0.48
C ASP A 130 -2.18 -2.97 0.87
N VAL A 131 -1.66 -1.72 0.95
CA VAL A 131 -1.09 -1.15 2.17
C VAL A 131 -1.86 0.07 2.71
N GLY A 132 -3.02 0.37 2.15
CA GLY A 132 -3.91 1.42 2.65
C GLY A 132 -3.58 2.84 2.18
N SER A 133 -2.68 2.99 1.22
CA SER A 133 -2.20 4.26 0.70
C SER A 133 -2.50 4.41 -0.78
N ARG A 134 -3.05 5.58 -1.19
CA ARG A 134 -3.49 5.87 -2.56
C ARG A 134 -2.42 5.60 -3.62
N TYR A 135 -1.17 5.88 -3.32
CA TYR A 135 -0.05 5.73 -4.25
C TYR A 135 0.58 4.34 -4.26
N TYR A 136 0.02 3.39 -3.51
CA TYR A 136 0.43 2.00 -3.63
C TYR A 136 -0.29 1.36 -4.82
N THR A 137 0.48 0.96 -5.82
CA THR A 137 0.01 0.81 -7.21
C THR A 137 -0.84 -0.44 -7.51
N TYR A 138 -0.94 -1.38 -6.57
CA TYR A 138 -1.65 -2.65 -6.83
C TYR A 138 -3.15 -2.48 -7.07
N VAL A 139 -3.81 -1.57 -6.34
CA VAL A 139 -5.22 -1.27 -6.58
C VAL A 139 -5.45 -0.48 -7.87
N ALA A 140 -4.47 0.32 -8.30
CA ALA A 140 -4.49 0.96 -9.61
C ALA A 140 -4.41 -0.08 -10.74
N THR A 141 -3.50 -1.07 -10.63
CA THR A 141 -3.39 -2.19 -11.55
C THR A 141 -4.69 -3.01 -11.58
N MET A 142 -5.29 -3.28 -10.41
CA MET A 142 -6.61 -3.93 -10.32
C MET A 142 -7.68 -3.14 -11.08
N ALA A 143 -7.74 -1.82 -10.91
CA ALA A 143 -8.71 -0.96 -11.59
C ALA A 143 -8.54 -1.01 -13.12
N MET A 144 -7.32 -0.97 -13.63
CA MET A 144 -7.03 -1.09 -15.05
C MET A 144 -7.42 -2.45 -15.62
N LEU A 145 -7.28 -3.54 -14.85
CA LEU A 145 -7.77 -4.86 -15.22
C LEU A 145 -9.30 -4.94 -15.22
N MET A 146 -9.97 -4.28 -14.26
CA MET A 146 -11.43 -4.17 -14.23
C MET A 146 -11.94 -3.44 -15.48
N GLU A 147 -11.30 -2.35 -15.91
CA GLU A 147 -11.62 -1.67 -17.17
C GLU A 147 -11.43 -2.57 -18.38
N ALA A 148 -10.32 -3.33 -18.42
CA ALA A 148 -10.04 -4.24 -19.54
C ALA A 148 -11.04 -5.40 -19.63
N CYS A 149 -11.64 -5.82 -18.50
CA CYS A 149 -12.71 -6.81 -18.46
C CYS A 149 -14.10 -6.20 -18.71
N GLY A 150 -14.26 -4.89 -18.59
CA GLY A 150 -15.51 -4.19 -18.82
C GLY A 150 -16.07 -4.42 -20.23
N GLY A 151 -17.38 -4.72 -20.35
CA GLY A 151 -18.04 -5.04 -21.61
C GLY A 151 -17.66 -6.40 -22.24
N THR A 152 -16.86 -7.22 -21.54
CA THR A 152 -16.51 -8.59 -21.95
C THR A 152 -17.33 -9.63 -21.18
N SER A 153 -17.22 -10.90 -21.57
CA SER A 153 -17.83 -12.02 -20.84
C SER A 153 -16.98 -12.53 -19.67
N VAL A 154 -15.85 -11.90 -19.39
CA VAL A 154 -14.94 -12.30 -18.31
C VAL A 154 -15.51 -11.84 -16.98
N ARG A 155 -15.76 -12.79 -16.06
CA ARG A 155 -16.11 -12.47 -14.68
C ARG A 155 -14.87 -12.08 -13.90
N PHE A 156 -14.94 -10.98 -13.15
CA PHE A 156 -13.85 -10.45 -12.32
C PHE A 156 -14.11 -10.80 -10.85
N ILE A 157 -13.21 -11.53 -10.22
CA ILE A 157 -13.34 -11.93 -8.80
C ILE A 157 -12.24 -11.29 -7.99
N VAL A 158 -12.59 -10.53 -6.94
CA VAL A 158 -11.63 -9.97 -5.98
C VAL A 158 -11.62 -10.81 -4.72
N LEU A 159 -10.45 -11.37 -4.38
CA LEU A 159 -10.22 -12.08 -3.13
C LEU A 159 -9.69 -11.09 -2.10
N ASP A 160 -10.55 -10.71 -1.15
CA ASP A 160 -10.24 -9.61 -0.24
C ASP A 160 -9.22 -9.98 0.84
N ARG A 161 -8.47 -8.96 1.26
CA ARG A 161 -7.44 -9.04 2.31
C ARG A 161 -7.56 -7.86 3.27
N PRO A 162 -7.21 -8.02 4.56
CA PRO A 162 -7.19 -6.92 5.51
C PRO A 162 -6.22 -5.82 5.05
N ASN A 163 -6.62 -4.57 5.24
CA ASN A 163 -5.72 -3.43 5.09
C ASN A 163 -4.80 -3.36 6.32
N PRO A 164 -3.45 -3.39 6.17
CA PRO A 164 -2.53 -3.51 7.29
C PRO A 164 -2.50 -2.29 8.21
N ILE A 165 -2.94 -1.13 7.75
CA ILE A 165 -2.98 0.09 8.55
C ILE A 165 -4.38 0.38 9.12
N GLY A 166 -5.31 -0.61 9.00
CA GLY A 166 -6.67 -0.56 9.51
C GLY A 166 -7.64 0.18 8.60
N LEU A 167 -8.92 0.07 8.94
CA LEU A 167 -10.05 0.54 8.13
C LEU A 167 -10.82 1.70 8.77
N SER A 168 -10.35 2.24 9.91
CA SER A 168 -11.11 3.21 10.72
C SER A 168 -10.73 4.66 10.48
N ARG A 169 -9.60 4.95 9.81
CA ARG A 169 -9.06 6.31 9.67
C ARG A 169 -8.74 6.66 8.23
N VAL A 170 -9.25 7.79 7.78
CA VAL A 170 -8.97 8.41 6.49
C VAL A 170 -8.08 9.63 6.71
N GLU A 171 -7.12 9.89 5.80
CA GLU A 171 -6.22 11.06 5.84
C GLU A 171 -6.02 11.62 4.42
N GLY A 172 -5.94 12.95 4.31
CA GLY A 172 -5.62 13.69 3.08
C GLY A 172 -6.81 13.90 2.15
N ASN A 173 -6.51 14.35 0.94
CA ASN A 173 -7.50 14.71 -0.09
C ASN A 173 -7.76 13.59 -1.09
N ILE A 174 -8.82 13.79 -1.89
CA ILE A 174 -9.01 13.08 -3.15
C ILE A 174 -8.16 13.77 -4.23
N CYS A 175 -7.37 13.00 -4.97
CA CYS A 175 -6.56 13.54 -6.06
C CYS A 175 -7.44 14.25 -7.10
N ILE A 176 -7.07 15.49 -7.47
CA ILE A 176 -7.77 16.23 -8.51
C ILE A 176 -7.60 15.55 -9.88
N PRO A 177 -8.61 15.61 -10.77
CA PRO A 177 -8.58 14.90 -12.05
C PRO A 177 -7.38 15.27 -12.94
N GLU A 178 -6.92 16.52 -12.89
CA GLU A 178 -5.90 17.10 -13.76
C GLU A 178 -4.50 16.53 -13.54
N ILE A 179 -4.26 15.92 -12.38
CA ILE A 179 -2.96 15.30 -12.03
C ILE A 179 -3.06 13.82 -11.70
N ARG A 180 -4.21 13.20 -12.00
CA ARG A 180 -4.34 11.75 -11.82
C ARG A 180 -3.30 11.01 -12.66
N SER A 181 -2.72 10.01 -12.04
CA SER A 181 -1.66 9.19 -12.62
C SER A 181 -1.75 7.76 -12.09
N PHE A 182 -0.77 6.92 -12.40
CA PHE A 182 -0.72 5.56 -11.86
C PHE A 182 -0.73 5.52 -10.31
N VAL A 183 -0.11 6.50 -9.65
CA VAL A 183 -0.10 6.60 -8.17
C VAL A 183 -1.35 7.27 -7.57
N SER A 184 -2.33 7.59 -8.39
CA SER A 184 -3.60 8.19 -7.95
C SER A 184 -4.75 7.86 -8.91
N TYR A 185 -4.70 6.67 -9.50
CA TYR A 185 -5.58 6.25 -10.59
C TYR A 185 -7.06 6.27 -10.18
N ILE A 186 -7.35 5.81 -8.97
CA ILE A 186 -8.68 5.81 -8.37
C ILE A 186 -8.83 7.06 -7.51
N GLY A 187 -10.01 7.68 -7.50
CA GLY A 187 -10.34 8.82 -6.64
C GLY A 187 -10.42 8.43 -5.16
N LEU A 188 -9.28 8.19 -4.55
CA LEU A 188 -9.14 7.78 -3.14
C LEU A 188 -8.41 8.87 -2.33
N PRO A 189 -8.68 8.97 -1.02
CA PRO A 189 -7.84 9.75 -0.10
C PRO A 189 -6.42 9.20 -0.01
N SER A 190 -5.48 10.01 0.45
CA SER A 190 -4.08 9.59 0.61
C SER A 190 -3.95 8.33 1.48
N ARG A 191 -4.68 8.28 2.61
CA ARG A 191 -4.97 7.07 3.39
C ARG A 191 -6.46 6.76 3.27
N HIS A 192 -6.83 5.68 2.60
CA HIS A 192 -8.21 5.48 2.17
C HIS A 192 -9.07 4.62 3.10
N ALA A 193 -8.48 3.90 4.04
CA ALA A 193 -9.21 3.06 5.00
C ALA A 193 -10.18 2.03 4.36
N LEU A 194 -9.84 1.51 3.20
CA LEU A 194 -10.61 0.50 2.46
C LEU A 194 -9.80 -0.76 2.24
N THR A 195 -10.46 -1.87 1.99
CA THR A 195 -9.86 -3.09 1.44
C THR A 195 -9.90 -3.08 -0.08
N ALA A 196 -9.17 -3.98 -0.73
CA ALA A 196 -9.17 -4.10 -2.19
C ALA A 196 -10.56 -4.39 -2.76
N ALA A 197 -11.37 -5.22 -2.09
CA ALA A 197 -12.74 -5.50 -2.52
C ALA A 197 -13.68 -4.29 -2.36
N GLU A 198 -13.55 -3.52 -1.28
CA GLU A 198 -14.29 -2.27 -1.10
C GLU A 198 -13.92 -1.25 -2.19
N ILE A 199 -12.62 -1.14 -2.54
CA ILE A 199 -12.13 -0.29 -3.63
C ILE A 199 -12.69 -0.76 -4.97
N ALA A 200 -12.70 -2.05 -5.26
CA ALA A 200 -13.25 -2.58 -6.50
C ALA A 200 -14.74 -2.27 -6.66
N SER A 201 -15.52 -2.43 -5.59
CA SER A 201 -16.95 -2.07 -5.56
C SER A 201 -17.16 -0.58 -5.85
N TYR A 202 -16.43 0.27 -5.14
CA TYR A 202 -16.47 1.72 -5.31
C TYR A 202 -16.07 2.15 -6.74
N TYR A 203 -14.97 1.58 -7.25
CA TYR A 203 -14.46 1.93 -8.57
C TYR A 203 -15.41 1.48 -9.70
N ARG A 204 -15.96 0.27 -9.63
CA ARG A 204 -16.96 -0.21 -10.59
C ARG A 204 -18.10 0.79 -10.77
N GLN A 205 -18.64 1.31 -9.66
CA GLN A 205 -19.74 2.28 -9.69
C GLN A 205 -19.30 3.64 -10.21
N THR A 206 -18.20 4.20 -9.67
CA THR A 206 -17.78 5.57 -9.99
C THR A 206 -17.21 5.70 -11.41
N ALA A 207 -16.64 4.63 -11.97
CA ALA A 207 -16.18 4.56 -13.34
C ALA A 207 -17.26 4.06 -14.32
N GLY A 208 -18.45 3.68 -13.83
CA GLY A 208 -19.56 3.22 -14.67
C GLY A 208 -19.27 1.94 -15.43
N LEU A 209 -18.49 1.01 -14.85
CA LEU A 209 -18.05 -0.20 -15.54
C LEU A 209 -19.18 -1.23 -15.65
N ASP A 210 -19.48 -1.66 -16.88
CA ASP A 210 -20.29 -2.84 -17.17
C ASP A 210 -19.41 -4.09 -16.97
N LEU A 211 -19.37 -4.58 -15.73
CA LEU A 211 -18.46 -5.64 -15.29
C LEU A 211 -19.20 -6.62 -14.38
N ASP A 212 -19.11 -7.92 -14.70
CA ASP A 212 -19.52 -8.99 -13.80
C ASP A 212 -18.47 -9.11 -12.68
N LEU A 213 -18.74 -8.40 -11.56
CA LEU A 213 -17.83 -8.29 -10.41
C LEU A 213 -18.36 -9.13 -9.25
N GLU A 214 -17.54 -10.09 -8.81
CA GLU A 214 -17.76 -10.85 -7.58
C GLU A 214 -16.70 -10.48 -6.52
N LEU A 215 -17.15 -10.24 -5.28
CA LEU A 215 -16.29 -9.94 -4.15
C LEU A 215 -16.32 -11.10 -3.15
N VAL A 216 -15.17 -11.66 -2.85
CA VAL A 216 -15.03 -12.67 -1.81
C VAL A 216 -14.42 -11.99 -0.59
N ALA A 217 -15.30 -11.44 0.27
CA ALA A 217 -14.91 -10.70 1.47
C ALA A 217 -14.15 -11.58 2.48
N CYS A 218 -13.35 -10.97 3.34
CA CYS A 218 -12.78 -11.65 4.52
C CYS A 218 -13.89 -12.05 5.48
N ASP A 219 -13.67 -13.13 6.23
CA ASP A 219 -14.52 -13.54 7.35
C ASP A 219 -13.79 -13.23 8.67
N GLY A 220 -14.53 -12.68 9.64
CA GLY A 220 -13.98 -12.28 10.93
C GLY A 220 -13.21 -10.96 10.94
N LEU A 221 -13.21 -10.18 9.85
CA LEU A 221 -12.58 -8.85 9.79
C LEU A 221 -13.55 -7.79 10.31
N ASP A 222 -13.02 -6.89 11.17
CA ASP A 222 -13.69 -5.69 11.65
C ASP A 222 -12.87 -4.44 11.36
N ARG A 223 -13.53 -3.30 11.12
CA ARG A 223 -12.85 -2.03 10.76
C ARG A 223 -11.94 -1.47 11.84
N GLN A 224 -12.14 -1.86 13.10
CA GLN A 224 -11.32 -1.40 14.24
C GLN A 224 -10.07 -2.25 14.45
N MET A 225 -9.93 -3.37 13.74
CA MET A 225 -8.77 -4.25 13.84
C MET A 225 -7.52 -3.57 13.32
N THR A 226 -6.42 -3.74 14.04
CA THR A 226 -5.05 -3.55 13.54
C THR A 226 -4.60 -4.84 12.85
N TRP A 227 -3.44 -4.81 12.17
CA TRP A 227 -2.89 -6.05 11.57
C TRP A 227 -2.72 -7.17 12.59
N CYS A 228 -2.20 -6.84 13.78
CA CYS A 228 -1.99 -7.83 14.86
C CYS A 228 -3.29 -8.52 15.31
N ASP A 229 -4.41 -7.81 15.27
CA ASP A 229 -5.71 -8.36 15.69
C ASP A 229 -6.26 -9.38 14.68
N THR A 230 -5.77 -9.37 13.43
CA THR A 230 -6.20 -10.33 12.39
C THR A 230 -5.66 -11.73 12.61
N GLY A 231 -4.58 -11.88 13.39
CA GLY A 231 -3.86 -13.15 13.57
C GLY A 231 -3.11 -13.65 12.34
N LEU A 232 -3.10 -12.88 11.24
CA LEU A 232 -2.41 -13.25 9.99
C LEU A 232 -0.91 -12.92 10.06
N PRO A 233 -0.04 -13.77 9.48
CA PRO A 233 1.36 -13.41 9.29
C PRO A 233 1.47 -12.24 8.30
N PHE A 234 2.34 -11.27 8.59
CA PHE A 234 2.65 -10.22 7.62
C PHE A 234 3.65 -10.76 6.60
N VAL A 235 3.28 -10.72 5.33
CA VAL A 235 4.20 -11.03 4.23
C VAL A 235 4.44 -9.72 3.48
N PRO A 236 5.72 -9.30 3.30
CA PRO A 236 6.05 -8.07 2.59
C PRO A 236 5.42 -8.05 1.19
N PRO A 237 4.53 -7.08 0.90
CA PRO A 237 3.94 -6.99 -0.43
C PRO A 237 4.91 -6.43 -1.48
N SER A 238 5.94 -5.72 -1.02
CA SER A 238 7.03 -5.17 -1.84
C SER A 238 8.33 -5.08 -1.04
N PRO A 239 9.51 -4.90 -1.68
CA PRO A 239 10.81 -4.99 -1.01
C PRO A 239 11.01 -3.99 0.13
N ASN A 240 10.33 -2.85 0.10
CA ASN A 240 10.50 -1.77 1.08
C ASN A 240 9.32 -1.62 2.05
N ILE A 241 8.39 -2.59 2.08
CA ILE A 241 7.33 -2.69 3.10
C ILE A 241 7.52 -4.00 3.88
N PRO A 242 8.56 -4.10 4.72
CA PRO A 242 8.90 -5.35 5.41
C PRO A 242 7.92 -5.75 6.50
N ASP A 243 7.15 -4.81 7.04
CA ASP A 243 6.22 -5.04 8.14
C ASP A 243 5.06 -4.02 8.16
N ALA A 244 4.08 -4.27 9.02
CA ALA A 244 2.91 -3.41 9.17
C ALA A 244 3.25 -2.03 9.79
N ALA A 245 4.34 -1.91 10.56
CA ALA A 245 4.78 -0.63 11.10
C ALA A 245 5.30 0.27 9.98
N THR A 246 6.04 -0.28 9.02
CA THR A 246 6.46 0.42 7.81
C THR A 246 5.25 0.81 6.95
N ALA A 247 4.28 -0.07 6.77
CA ALA A 247 3.05 0.25 6.04
C ALA A 247 2.30 1.43 6.69
N LEU A 248 2.28 1.51 8.03
CA LEU A 248 1.60 2.58 8.76
C LEU A 248 2.23 3.96 8.53
N VAL A 249 3.55 4.06 8.43
CA VAL A 249 4.24 5.33 8.17
C VAL A 249 4.31 5.68 6.68
N TYR A 250 4.10 4.69 5.80
CA TYR A 250 4.31 4.82 4.36
C TYR A 250 3.49 5.96 3.74
N THR A 251 2.23 6.15 4.15
CA THR A 251 1.37 7.21 3.59
C THR A 251 2.02 8.60 3.67
N GLY A 252 2.67 8.93 4.78
CA GLY A 252 3.38 10.21 4.91
C GLY A 252 4.80 10.16 4.36
N MET A 253 5.51 9.05 4.63
CA MET A 253 6.92 8.94 4.28
C MET A 253 7.18 8.79 2.78
N CYS A 254 6.20 8.30 2.02
CA CYS A 254 6.26 8.27 0.56
C CYS A 254 6.38 9.68 -0.06
N LEU A 255 5.91 10.74 0.62
CA LEU A 255 6.09 12.13 0.14
C LEU A 255 7.56 12.49 -0.07
N LEU A 256 8.48 11.86 0.69
CA LEU A 256 9.91 12.11 0.56
C LEU A 256 10.45 11.66 -0.81
N GLU A 257 9.77 10.74 -1.49
CA GLU A 257 10.14 10.32 -2.85
C GLU A 257 10.08 11.49 -3.86
N GLY A 258 9.21 12.47 -3.59
CA GLY A 258 9.12 13.71 -4.35
C GLY A 258 10.22 14.74 -4.06
N THR A 259 11.19 14.41 -3.19
CA THR A 259 12.25 15.31 -2.71
C THR A 259 13.63 14.67 -2.80
N ASN A 260 14.66 15.44 -2.45
CA ASN A 260 16.03 14.94 -2.27
C ASN A 260 16.33 14.42 -0.85
N LEU A 261 15.31 14.29 0.02
CA LEU A 261 15.44 13.55 1.28
C LEU A 261 15.42 12.04 1.00
N SER A 262 16.29 11.29 1.66
CA SER A 262 16.16 9.83 1.72
C SER A 262 15.06 9.45 2.68
N GLU A 263 14.16 8.56 2.24
CA GLU A 263 13.15 7.89 3.06
C GLU A 263 13.66 6.56 3.66
N GLY A 264 14.98 6.36 3.64
CA GLY A 264 15.59 5.18 4.26
C GLY A 264 15.61 3.93 3.39
N ARG A 265 15.21 3.99 2.12
CA ARG A 265 15.47 2.89 1.17
C ARG A 265 16.96 2.58 1.12
N GLY A 266 17.35 1.33 0.91
CA GLY A 266 18.74 0.90 0.98
C GLY A 266 19.28 0.74 2.40
N THR A 267 18.45 0.86 3.43
CA THR A 267 18.75 0.57 4.83
C THR A 267 17.91 -0.60 5.34
N ALA A 268 18.14 -1.02 6.58
CA ALA A 268 17.31 -2.02 7.25
C ALA A 268 15.92 -1.47 7.71
N SER A 269 15.67 -0.16 7.53
CA SER A 269 14.45 0.50 8.04
C SER A 269 13.88 1.46 6.99
N PRO A 270 13.45 0.96 5.82
CA PRO A 270 12.86 1.79 4.78
C PRO A 270 11.61 2.51 5.33
N PHE A 271 11.41 3.76 4.92
CA PHE A 271 10.36 4.66 5.35
C PHE A 271 10.33 4.99 6.86
N LEU A 272 11.14 4.33 7.70
CA LEU A 272 11.29 4.69 9.10
C LEU A 272 12.44 5.69 9.33
N PHE A 273 13.29 5.92 8.34
CA PHE A 273 14.32 6.94 8.37
C PHE A 273 13.99 8.08 7.42
N ALA A 274 14.27 9.31 7.84
CA ALA A 274 14.23 10.51 7.01
C ALA A 274 15.51 11.30 7.18
N GLY A 275 16.22 11.62 6.08
CA GLY A 275 17.45 12.39 6.22
C GLY A 275 18.17 12.64 4.90
N ALA A 276 19.30 13.35 5.01
CA ALA A 276 20.15 13.68 3.88
C ALA A 276 21.59 13.95 4.32
N PRO A 277 22.60 13.92 3.42
CA PRO A 277 23.99 14.21 3.75
C PRO A 277 24.23 15.64 4.26
N TRP A 278 23.39 16.56 3.82
CA TRP A 278 23.45 17.97 4.21
C TRP A 278 22.82 18.29 5.58
N ILE A 279 22.15 17.34 6.23
CA ILE A 279 21.70 17.46 7.61
C ILE A 279 22.88 17.12 8.53
N ALA A 280 23.72 18.12 8.80
CA ALA A 280 24.94 17.94 9.59
C ALA A 280 24.63 17.62 11.07
N ASP A 281 23.57 18.22 11.62
CA ASP A 281 23.10 18.07 12.99
C ASP A 281 21.73 17.37 13.05
N PRO A 282 21.71 16.03 13.25
CA PRO A 282 20.47 15.27 13.40
C PRO A 282 19.66 15.62 14.64
N TRP A 283 20.32 16.08 15.74
CA TRP A 283 19.62 16.47 16.96
C TRP A 283 18.76 17.70 16.71
N ARG A 284 19.33 18.73 16.07
CA ARG A 284 18.57 19.92 15.66
C ARG A 284 17.34 19.54 14.82
N PHE A 285 17.47 18.60 13.88
CA PHE A 285 16.34 18.17 13.04
C PHE A 285 15.28 17.45 13.89
N ALA A 286 15.70 16.56 14.80
CA ALA A 286 14.78 15.87 15.71
C ALA A 286 14.04 16.85 16.63
N ASP A 287 14.75 17.86 17.17
CA ASP A 287 14.16 18.88 18.06
C ASP A 287 13.11 19.74 17.31
N LEU A 288 13.40 20.13 16.07
CA LEU A 288 12.43 20.88 15.24
C LEU A 288 11.16 20.07 14.97
N LEU A 289 11.30 18.77 14.68
CA LEU A 289 10.16 17.88 14.46
C LEU A 289 9.39 17.59 15.76
N ALA A 290 10.08 17.45 16.89
CA ALA A 290 9.45 17.28 18.20
C ALA A 290 8.66 18.53 18.61
N ALA A 291 9.14 19.73 18.29
CA ALA A 291 8.45 20.99 18.54
C ALA A 291 7.12 21.14 17.75
N ALA A 292 6.91 20.35 16.69
CA ALA A 292 5.65 20.33 15.96
C ALA A 292 4.52 19.59 16.70
N ASP A 293 4.82 18.94 17.82
CA ASP A 293 3.87 18.22 18.69
C ASP A 293 2.94 17.26 17.91
N LEU A 294 3.55 16.39 17.10
CA LEU A 294 2.84 15.43 16.28
C LEU A 294 2.31 14.27 17.12
N PRO A 295 1.03 13.91 17.01
CA PRO A 295 0.46 12.88 17.86
C PRO A 295 0.99 11.48 17.52
N GLY A 296 1.37 10.71 18.54
CA GLY A 296 1.67 9.28 18.43
C GLY A 296 2.98 8.95 17.73
N VAL A 297 3.91 9.90 17.56
CA VAL A 297 5.22 9.67 16.95
C VAL A 297 6.33 10.35 17.76
N LEU A 298 7.49 9.72 17.80
CA LEU A 298 8.72 10.23 18.37
C LEU A 298 9.81 10.24 17.30
N PHE A 299 10.73 11.19 17.38
CA PHE A 299 11.84 11.35 16.44
C PHE A 299 13.16 11.14 17.16
N ARG A 300 13.84 10.04 16.83
CA ARG A 300 15.17 9.76 17.36
C ARG A 300 16.24 10.27 16.39
N PRO A 301 17.18 11.13 16.79
CA PRO A 301 18.27 11.55 15.91
C PRO A 301 19.14 10.35 15.52
N VAL A 302 19.48 10.24 14.23
CA VAL A 302 20.26 9.13 13.68
C VAL A 302 21.25 9.59 12.61
N ARG A 303 22.26 8.75 12.35
CA ARG A 303 23.00 8.73 11.09
C ARG A 303 22.79 7.37 10.44
N PHE A 304 22.61 7.35 9.12
CA PHE A 304 22.44 6.12 8.33
C PHE A 304 23.08 6.27 6.96
N THR A 305 23.41 5.16 6.34
CA THR A 305 24.03 5.13 5.01
C THR A 305 23.21 4.20 4.11
N PRO A 306 22.40 4.74 3.19
CA PRO A 306 21.71 3.94 2.18
C PRO A 306 22.69 3.16 1.33
N ARG A 307 22.36 1.92 0.93
CA ARG A 307 23.21 1.11 0.05
C ARG A 307 22.79 1.19 -1.42
N PHE A 308 21.60 1.71 -1.68
CA PHE A 308 21.08 2.00 -3.03
C PHE A 308 20.07 3.16 -2.95
N ASP A 309 19.62 3.65 -4.12
CA ASP A 309 18.72 4.79 -4.28
C ASP A 309 19.36 6.13 -3.85
N LYS A 310 18.59 7.04 -3.31
CA LYS A 310 19.05 8.39 -2.93
C LYS A 310 20.20 8.33 -1.93
N HIS A 311 21.25 9.05 -2.23
CA HIS A 311 22.47 9.16 -1.41
C HIS A 311 23.16 7.82 -1.13
N ALA A 312 23.12 6.88 -2.09
CA ALA A 312 23.78 5.59 -1.96
C ALA A 312 25.25 5.74 -1.53
N ASP A 313 25.67 4.96 -0.53
CA ASP A 313 26.98 4.92 0.08
C ASP A 313 27.46 6.25 0.74
N VAL A 314 26.54 7.22 0.93
CA VAL A 314 26.84 8.48 1.60
C VAL A 314 26.15 8.53 2.97
N SER A 315 26.87 8.93 4.01
CA SER A 315 26.30 9.09 5.36
C SER A 315 25.32 10.26 5.41
N CYS A 316 24.08 9.97 5.75
CA CYS A 316 23.00 10.93 5.97
C CYS A 316 22.81 11.18 7.47
N GLY A 317 22.66 12.44 7.87
CA GLY A 317 22.05 12.79 9.14
C GLY A 317 20.53 12.86 9.00
N GLY A 318 19.80 12.54 10.05
CA GLY A 318 18.36 12.54 9.98
C GLY A 318 17.69 12.03 11.25
N VAL A 319 16.46 11.54 11.09
CA VAL A 319 15.66 11.01 12.18
C VAL A 319 15.18 9.60 11.88
N HIS A 320 15.01 8.82 12.96
CA HIS A 320 14.25 7.58 12.98
C HIS A 320 12.88 7.87 13.59
N LEU A 321 11.83 7.58 12.83
CA LEU A 321 10.44 7.67 13.26
C LEU A 321 10.09 6.46 14.12
N VAL A 322 9.56 6.69 15.31
CA VAL A 322 9.05 5.64 16.20
C VAL A 322 7.60 5.94 16.49
N VAL A 323 6.69 5.15 15.93
CA VAL A 323 5.26 5.28 16.24
C VAL A 323 5.02 4.76 17.65
N SER A 324 4.68 5.66 18.57
CA SER A 324 4.42 5.36 19.98
C SER A 324 2.95 5.08 20.28
N ASP A 325 2.04 5.59 19.46
CA ASP A 325 0.60 5.36 19.56
C ASP A 325 -0.02 5.30 18.15
N PRO A 326 -0.21 4.10 17.58
CA PRO A 326 -0.77 3.94 16.23
C PRO A 326 -2.19 4.51 16.05
N LYS A 327 -2.98 4.58 17.14
CA LYS A 327 -4.36 5.12 17.09
C LYS A 327 -4.39 6.63 16.95
N ARG A 328 -3.39 7.32 17.48
CA ARG A 328 -3.27 8.78 17.41
C ARG A 328 -2.40 9.26 16.26
N PHE A 329 -1.53 8.38 15.75
CA PHE A 329 -0.56 8.70 14.71
C PHE A 329 -1.25 9.14 13.41
N ASN A 330 -0.83 10.30 12.88
CA ASN A 330 -1.22 10.78 11.54
C ASN A 330 0.00 10.73 10.63
N SER A 331 -0.03 9.76 9.72
CA SER A 331 1.10 9.50 8.82
C SER A 331 1.31 10.66 7.85
N LEU A 332 0.24 11.13 7.20
CA LEU A 332 0.33 12.18 6.19
C LEU A 332 0.83 13.48 6.81
N LEU A 333 0.26 13.91 7.94
CA LEU A 333 0.73 15.10 8.66
C LEU A 333 2.21 15.00 9.04
N THR A 334 2.67 13.81 9.44
CA THR A 334 4.07 13.58 9.81
C THR A 334 4.99 13.76 8.61
N GLY A 335 4.67 13.15 7.47
CA GLY A 335 5.45 13.30 6.24
C GLY A 335 5.48 14.75 5.74
N MET A 336 4.33 15.42 5.72
CA MET A 336 4.22 16.84 5.37
C MET A 336 5.09 17.72 6.29
N THR A 337 5.09 17.44 7.59
CA THR A 337 5.90 18.17 8.57
C THR A 337 7.39 17.96 8.33
N ILE A 338 7.83 16.74 8.03
CA ILE A 338 9.23 16.45 7.69
C ILE A 338 9.67 17.22 6.46
N VAL A 339 8.86 17.21 5.38
CA VAL A 339 9.14 17.93 4.13
C VAL A 339 9.21 19.44 4.38
N ALA A 340 8.20 20.02 5.04
CA ALA A 340 8.14 21.45 5.32
C ALA A 340 9.30 21.90 6.23
N THR A 341 9.61 21.13 7.28
CA THR A 341 10.75 21.44 8.19
C THR A 341 12.07 21.42 7.43
N ALA A 342 12.28 20.44 6.55
CA ALA A 342 13.51 20.37 5.76
C ALA A 342 13.61 21.54 4.77
N ALA A 343 12.53 21.83 4.05
CA ALA A 343 12.48 22.92 3.08
C ALA A 343 12.74 24.29 3.71
N THR A 344 12.14 24.55 4.87
CA THR A 344 12.28 25.85 5.56
C THR A 344 13.61 25.98 6.32
N THR A 345 14.16 24.89 6.84
CA THR A 345 15.42 24.94 7.62
C THR A 345 16.67 24.97 6.72
N TRP A 346 16.61 24.30 5.57
CA TRP A 346 17.75 24.20 4.65
C TRP A 346 17.33 24.54 3.20
N PRO A 347 16.81 25.77 2.92
CA PRO A 347 16.26 26.12 1.62
C PRO A 347 17.27 26.02 0.48
N ASP A 348 18.58 26.27 0.75
CA ASP A 348 19.66 26.16 -0.24
C ASP A 348 20.10 24.71 -0.52
N ARG A 349 19.58 23.74 0.20
CA ARG A 349 19.94 22.32 0.12
C ARG A 349 18.79 21.41 -0.23
N PHE A 350 17.61 21.75 0.25
CA PHE A 350 16.40 21.02 -0.07
C PHE A 350 16.04 21.23 -1.54
N ALA A 351 15.62 20.18 -2.22
CA ALA A 351 15.17 20.24 -3.59
C ALA A 351 14.05 19.23 -3.85
N LEU A 352 13.16 19.56 -4.76
CA LEU A 352 12.19 18.60 -5.30
C LEU A 352 12.89 17.65 -6.28
N ARG A 353 12.33 16.46 -6.44
CA ARG A 353 12.74 15.50 -7.46
C ARG A 353 12.45 16.08 -8.85
N THR A 354 13.41 15.97 -9.76
CA THR A 354 13.31 16.46 -11.14
C THR A 354 13.16 15.33 -12.16
N ASP A 355 13.53 14.10 -11.79
CA ASP A 355 13.39 12.93 -12.65
C ASP A 355 11.93 12.50 -12.78
N ALA A 356 11.63 11.75 -13.86
CA ALA A 356 10.31 11.15 -14.03
C ALA A 356 9.89 10.34 -12.79
N TYR A 357 8.61 10.42 -12.46
CA TYR A 357 8.02 9.64 -11.39
C TYR A 357 6.81 8.86 -11.92
N GLU A 358 6.84 7.55 -11.83
CA GLU A 358 5.77 6.65 -12.28
C GLU A 358 5.22 7.02 -13.68
N PHE A 359 6.12 7.06 -14.66
CA PHE A 359 5.86 7.42 -16.08
C PHE A 359 5.52 8.90 -16.34
N ILE A 360 5.40 9.76 -15.32
CA ILE A 360 5.08 11.20 -15.45
C ILE A 360 6.37 12.03 -15.39
N ARG A 361 6.51 13.02 -16.30
CA ARG A 361 7.71 13.86 -16.41
C ARG A 361 7.45 15.35 -16.16
N ASP A 362 6.25 15.81 -16.45
CA ASP A 362 5.85 17.21 -16.53
C ASP A 362 5.13 17.72 -15.27
N ILE A 363 4.89 16.84 -14.31
CA ILE A 363 4.29 17.17 -13.01
C ILE A 363 5.29 16.75 -11.91
N PRO A 364 5.61 17.65 -10.96
CA PRO A 364 6.46 17.29 -9.83
C PRO A 364 5.92 16.08 -9.05
N ALA A 365 6.81 15.18 -8.65
CA ALA A 365 6.40 13.97 -7.92
C ALA A 365 5.67 14.31 -6.61
N LEU A 366 6.05 15.39 -5.93
CA LEU A 366 5.37 15.83 -4.70
C LEU A 366 3.90 16.21 -4.95
N ASP A 367 3.59 16.85 -6.08
CA ASP A 367 2.22 17.21 -6.48
C ASP A 367 1.39 15.94 -6.76
N LEU A 368 1.98 14.96 -7.49
CA LEU A 368 1.34 13.67 -7.76
C LEU A 368 1.01 12.93 -6.46
N LEU A 369 1.92 12.95 -5.49
CA LEU A 369 1.75 12.28 -4.20
C LEU A 369 0.74 13.01 -3.31
N LEU A 370 0.80 14.35 -3.22
CA LEU A 370 -0.18 15.13 -2.46
C LEU A 370 -1.55 15.15 -3.14
N GLY A 371 -1.61 14.91 -4.46
CA GLY A 371 -2.86 14.85 -5.19
C GLY A 371 -3.42 16.22 -5.59
N ASP A 372 -2.67 17.29 -5.39
CA ASP A 372 -2.93 18.64 -5.86
C ASP A 372 -1.65 19.50 -5.85
N ARG A 373 -1.64 20.60 -6.61
CA ARG A 373 -0.48 21.50 -6.68
C ARG A 373 -0.45 22.54 -5.56
N HIS A 374 -1.61 22.91 -5.03
CA HIS A 374 -1.72 23.94 -4.01
C HIS A 374 -1.11 23.51 -2.68
N SER A 375 -1.31 22.25 -2.30
CA SER A 375 -0.77 21.71 -1.04
C SER A 375 0.76 21.66 -1.05
N ALA A 376 1.39 21.26 -2.17
CA ALA A 376 2.83 21.28 -2.31
C ALA A 376 3.39 22.72 -2.21
N ASP A 377 2.84 23.65 -2.97
CA ASP A 377 3.24 25.05 -2.94
C ASP A 377 3.08 25.67 -1.54
N ALA A 378 1.95 25.44 -0.88
CA ALA A 378 1.69 25.96 0.46
C ALA A 378 2.71 25.45 1.48
N LEU A 379 3.02 24.13 1.46
CA LEU A 379 4.04 23.56 2.35
C LEU A 379 5.42 24.17 2.12
N LEU A 380 5.82 24.36 0.86
CA LEU A 380 7.13 24.92 0.50
C LEU A 380 7.24 26.42 0.80
N GLN A 381 6.11 27.13 0.82
CA GLN A 381 6.03 28.55 1.23
C GLN A 381 5.92 28.74 2.75
N GLY A 382 5.92 27.64 3.53
CA GLY A 382 5.94 27.68 4.99
C GLY A 382 4.56 27.78 5.65
N VAL A 383 3.48 27.49 4.92
CA VAL A 383 2.16 27.33 5.54
C VAL A 383 2.22 26.15 6.51
N PRO A 384 1.71 26.27 7.76
CA PRO A 384 1.76 25.18 8.72
C PRO A 384 1.15 23.87 8.16
N PRO A 385 1.83 22.72 8.27
CA PRO A 385 1.32 21.46 7.72
C PRO A 385 -0.06 21.05 8.21
N ARG A 386 -0.43 21.43 9.43
CA ARG A 386 -1.79 21.20 9.97
C ARG A 386 -2.87 21.97 9.20
N ASP A 387 -2.57 23.20 8.80
CA ASP A 387 -3.52 24.04 8.05
C ASP A 387 -3.67 23.54 6.62
N VAL A 388 -2.56 23.12 6.00
CA VAL A 388 -2.57 22.49 4.67
C VAL A 388 -3.39 21.20 4.70
N LEU A 389 -3.16 20.32 5.70
CA LEU A 389 -3.91 19.07 5.84
C LEU A 389 -5.41 19.34 6.06
N ALA A 390 -5.77 20.30 6.92
CA ALA A 390 -7.16 20.67 7.15
C ALA A 390 -7.86 21.15 5.86
N ALA A 391 -7.15 21.90 5.02
CA ALA A 391 -7.66 22.31 3.71
C ALA A 391 -7.84 21.12 2.76
N MET A 392 -6.87 20.18 2.71
CA MET A 392 -6.95 18.94 1.93
C MET A 392 -8.16 18.08 2.32
N GLU A 393 -8.44 17.97 3.61
CA GLU A 393 -9.50 17.12 4.15
C GLU A 393 -10.91 17.72 4.03
N SER A 394 -11.05 18.96 3.56
CA SER A 394 -12.35 19.67 3.46
C SER A 394 -13.40 18.94 2.61
N GLY A 395 -13.00 18.14 1.62
CA GLY A 395 -13.89 17.36 0.74
C GLY A 395 -14.15 15.92 1.18
N LEU A 396 -13.60 15.46 2.31
CA LEU A 396 -13.71 14.06 2.72
C LEU A 396 -15.13 13.62 3.12
N ASN A 397 -15.98 14.55 3.58
CA ASN A 397 -17.37 14.21 3.96
C ASN A 397 -18.17 13.71 2.75
N ASP A 398 -18.03 14.35 1.60
CA ASP A 398 -18.72 13.95 0.38
C ASP A 398 -18.22 12.58 -0.10
N TRP A 399 -16.90 12.37 -0.05
CA TRP A 399 -16.32 11.08 -0.38
C TRP A 399 -16.79 9.97 0.58
N THR A 400 -16.83 10.23 1.89
CA THR A 400 -17.30 9.28 2.89
C THR A 400 -18.74 8.85 2.62
N THR A 401 -19.59 9.79 2.20
CA THR A 401 -20.97 9.51 1.82
C THR A 401 -21.04 8.63 0.56
N THR A 402 -20.19 8.93 -0.44
CA THR A 402 -20.16 8.19 -1.70
C THR A 402 -19.64 6.77 -1.52
N VAL A 403 -18.66 6.55 -0.63
CA VAL A 403 -18.04 5.25 -0.41
C VAL A 403 -18.85 4.35 0.53
N ALA A 404 -19.70 4.92 1.37
CA ALA A 404 -20.45 4.17 2.40
C ALA A 404 -21.21 2.93 1.88
N PRO A 405 -21.88 2.96 0.70
CA PRO A 405 -22.58 1.77 0.16
C PRO A 405 -21.66 0.61 -0.23
N HIS A 406 -20.35 0.86 -0.34
CA HIS A 406 -19.33 -0.10 -0.77
C HIS A 406 -18.59 -0.77 0.38
N LEU A 407 -18.85 -0.35 1.62
CA LEU A 407 -18.22 -0.91 2.81
C LEU A 407 -18.73 -2.32 3.09
N LEU A 408 -17.84 -3.28 3.21
CA LEU A 408 -18.16 -4.69 3.44
C LEU A 408 -18.10 -5.08 4.92
N TYR A 409 -17.41 -4.29 5.74
CA TYR A 409 -17.16 -4.59 7.14
C TYR A 409 -17.87 -3.61 8.06
N THR A 410 -18.40 -4.11 9.19
CA THR A 410 -19.22 -3.33 10.13
C THR A 410 -18.41 -2.25 10.86
N ALA A 411 -19.06 -1.16 11.14
CA ALA A 411 -18.71 0.14 11.69
C ALA A 411 -18.45 1.20 10.60
N SER A 412 -18.96 2.42 10.82
CA SER A 412 -18.77 3.56 9.92
C SER A 412 -17.30 4.00 9.89
N LEU A 413 -16.86 4.56 8.76
CA LEU A 413 -15.62 5.31 8.69
C LEU A 413 -15.65 6.41 9.75
N GLY A 414 -14.68 6.44 10.66
CA GLY A 414 -14.52 7.55 11.59
C GLY A 414 -14.21 8.81 10.78
N GLY A 415 -15.13 9.80 10.82
CA GLY A 415 -14.85 11.11 10.26
C GLY A 415 -13.60 11.71 10.92
N ALA A 416 -12.85 12.53 10.17
CA ALA A 416 -11.77 13.32 10.72
C ALA A 416 -12.29 14.11 11.94
N ARG A 417 -11.77 13.83 13.14
CA ARG A 417 -11.95 14.61 14.36
C ARG A 417 -10.61 15.12 14.83
#